data_81eb3ffa606785e11dc753244ed057e2
#
_entry.id   81eb3ffa606785e11dc753244ed057e2
#
_cell.length_a   1.000
_cell.length_b   1.000
_cell.length_c   1.000
_cell.angle_alpha   90.00
_cell.angle_beta   90.00
_cell.angle_gamma   90.00
#
_symmetry.space_group_name_H-M   'P 1'
#
loop_
_entity.id
_entity.type
_entity.pdbx_description
1 polymer ?
#
loop_
_entity_poly.entity_id
_entity_poly.type
_entity_poly.pdbx_seq_one_letter_code
_entity_poly.pdbx_strand_id
1 'polypeptide(L)'
;MRLAVYPGSFDPITRGHIDVIERASVLFDRLVVAVLTNTRKSPRMAASERARLIRQAIDEELAPDIATTIEVTTFEGLTVDLARQLGATSIVRGLRALSDFENELAIAHMNRKLAPEVDTIFFMTRLEHAYLSSGLVREIASFGGDVSAMVPDAVARGLAAGRDL
;
A
#
# COMPACT_ATOMS: atom_id res chain seq x y z
N MET A 1 -9.30 9.98 18.28
CA MET A 1 -9.15 9.77 16.84
C MET A 1 -8.13 8.66 16.61
N ARG A 2 -8.54 7.55 16.01
CA ARG A 2 -7.69 6.39 15.71
C ARG A 2 -7.03 6.62 14.36
N LEU A 3 -5.73 6.90 14.36
CA LEU A 3 -4.93 7.11 13.16
C LEU A 3 -4.01 5.91 12.91
N ALA A 4 -3.99 5.42 11.69
CA ALA A 4 -3.06 4.39 11.24
C ALA A 4 -2.26 4.82 10.01
N VAL A 5 -1.07 4.23 9.84
CA VAL A 5 -0.24 4.37 8.65
C VAL A 5 -0.21 3.04 7.90
N TYR A 6 -0.47 3.06 6.61
CA TYR A 6 -0.28 1.91 5.72
C TYR A 6 0.92 2.18 4.80
N PRO A 7 2.11 1.70 5.16
CA PRO A 7 3.32 1.92 4.38
C PRO A 7 3.50 0.86 3.30
N GLY A 8 4.00 1.26 2.15
CA GLY A 8 4.34 0.34 1.08
C GLY A 8 5.10 0.98 -0.07
N SER A 9 5.66 0.16 -0.94
CA SER A 9 6.28 0.64 -2.17
C SER A 9 5.22 1.02 -3.21
N PHE A 10 4.11 0.24 -3.30
CA PHE A 10 3.00 0.44 -4.24
C PHE A 10 3.46 0.70 -5.68
N ASP A 11 4.29 -0.17 -6.21
CA ASP A 11 4.97 -0.02 -7.49
C ASP A 11 4.60 -1.16 -8.47
N PRO A 12 3.37 -1.16 -9.05
CA PRO A 12 2.24 -0.28 -8.76
C PRO A 12 1.38 -0.73 -7.57
N ILE A 13 0.39 0.10 -7.22
CA ILE A 13 -0.72 -0.33 -6.37
C ILE A 13 -1.53 -1.42 -7.08
N THR A 14 -2.02 -2.40 -6.32
CA THR A 14 -2.82 -3.55 -6.82
C THR A 14 -4.20 -3.58 -6.16
N ARG A 15 -5.12 -4.37 -6.69
CA ARG A 15 -6.44 -4.57 -6.05
C ARG A 15 -6.33 -5.16 -4.64
N GLY A 16 -5.29 -5.96 -4.37
CA GLY A 16 -5.01 -6.44 -3.01
C GLY A 16 -4.64 -5.32 -2.04
N HIS A 17 -3.95 -4.27 -2.51
CA HIS A 17 -3.69 -3.10 -1.69
C HIS A 17 -4.96 -2.28 -1.44
N ILE A 18 -5.83 -2.11 -2.45
CA ILE A 18 -7.12 -1.42 -2.31
C ILE A 18 -8.02 -2.15 -1.31
N ASP A 19 -8.10 -3.48 -1.36
CA ASP A 19 -8.84 -4.29 -0.35
C ASP A 19 -8.38 -3.99 1.08
N VAL A 20 -7.07 -3.91 1.31
CA VAL A 20 -6.54 -3.56 2.64
C VAL A 20 -6.87 -2.13 3.02
N ILE A 21 -6.74 -1.17 2.10
CA ILE A 21 -7.04 0.25 2.32
C ILE A 21 -8.51 0.42 2.72
N GLU A 22 -9.44 -0.14 1.94
CA GLU A 22 -10.87 -0.07 2.19
C GLU A 22 -11.22 -0.61 3.57
N ARG A 23 -10.73 -1.81 3.91
CA ARG A 23 -11.04 -2.47 5.18
C ARG A 23 -10.37 -1.81 6.38
N ALA A 24 -9.18 -1.26 6.21
CA ALA A 24 -8.52 -0.49 7.26
C ALA A 24 -9.25 0.82 7.55
N SER A 25 -9.77 1.51 6.51
CA SER A 25 -10.50 2.78 6.68
C SER A 25 -11.78 2.63 7.50
N VAL A 26 -12.37 1.43 7.59
CA VAL A 26 -13.54 1.15 8.45
C VAL A 26 -13.15 1.07 9.93
N LEU A 27 -11.91 0.67 10.23
CA LEU A 27 -11.43 0.49 11.61
C LEU A 27 -10.80 1.75 12.20
N PHE A 28 -10.29 2.63 11.35
CA PHE A 28 -9.59 3.85 11.75
C PHE A 28 -10.35 5.09 11.30
N ASP A 29 -10.34 6.11 12.15
CA ASP A 29 -10.98 7.40 11.84
C ASP A 29 -10.20 8.14 10.72
N ARG A 30 -8.90 7.82 10.56
CA ARG A 30 -8.02 8.34 9.51
C ARG A 30 -6.95 7.31 9.16
N LEU A 31 -6.74 7.11 7.87
CA LEU A 31 -5.69 6.22 7.33
C LEU A 31 -4.71 7.03 6.46
N VAL A 32 -3.42 6.94 6.75
CA VAL A 32 -2.37 7.52 5.91
C VAL A 32 -1.69 6.42 5.11
N VAL A 33 -1.92 6.40 3.80
CA VAL A 33 -1.21 5.52 2.86
C VAL A 33 0.12 6.18 2.52
N ALA A 34 1.22 5.58 2.98
CA ALA A 34 2.56 6.15 2.86
C ALA A 34 3.38 5.42 1.78
N VAL A 35 3.64 6.09 0.68
CA VAL A 35 4.52 5.60 -0.39
C VAL A 35 5.97 5.73 0.07
N LEU A 36 6.60 4.60 0.39
CA LEU A 36 7.98 4.60 0.85
C LEU A 36 8.95 4.83 -0.31
N THR A 37 9.84 5.78 -0.11
CA THR A 37 11.00 6.03 -0.97
C THR A 37 12.18 5.26 -0.38
N ASN A 38 12.59 4.17 -1.05
CA ASN A 38 13.77 3.43 -0.64
C ASN A 38 14.87 3.67 -1.68
N THR A 39 15.88 4.43 -1.29
CA THR A 39 17.02 4.78 -2.14
C THR A 39 17.88 3.58 -2.56
N ARG A 40 17.74 2.44 -1.85
CA ARG A 40 18.43 1.18 -2.17
C ARG A 40 17.66 0.30 -3.17
N LYS A 41 16.39 0.60 -3.45
CA LYS A 41 15.59 -0.08 -4.46
C LYS A 41 15.43 0.90 -5.63
N SER A 42 15.53 0.39 -6.86
CA SER A 42 15.21 1.16 -8.06
C SER A 42 13.74 0.93 -8.42
N PRO A 43 12.82 1.72 -7.87
CA PRO A 43 11.41 1.62 -8.26
C PRO A 43 11.27 2.03 -9.73
N ARG A 44 10.35 1.43 -10.45
CA ARG A 44 10.10 1.80 -11.84
C ARG A 44 9.39 3.14 -11.97
N MET A 45 8.54 3.48 -11.01
CA MET A 45 7.85 4.77 -10.98
C MET A 45 8.37 5.66 -9.86
N ALA A 46 8.42 6.97 -10.11
CA ALA A 46 8.70 7.97 -9.09
C ALA A 46 7.66 7.88 -7.94
N ALA A 47 8.08 8.20 -6.71
CA ALA A 47 7.19 8.14 -5.55
C ALA A 47 5.96 9.04 -5.70
N SER A 48 6.13 10.22 -6.31
CA SER A 48 5.03 11.16 -6.62
C SER A 48 4.01 10.56 -7.58
N GLU A 49 4.46 9.84 -8.61
CA GLU A 49 3.56 9.20 -9.57
C GLU A 49 2.81 8.03 -8.92
N ARG A 50 3.48 7.24 -8.08
CA ARG A 50 2.83 6.17 -7.32
C ARG A 50 1.77 6.73 -6.38
N ALA A 51 2.08 7.82 -5.66
CA ALA A 51 1.13 8.51 -4.78
C ALA A 51 -0.07 9.06 -5.57
N ARG A 52 0.17 9.65 -6.74
CA ARG A 52 -0.89 10.15 -7.63
C ARG A 52 -1.84 9.02 -8.06
N LEU A 53 -1.29 7.89 -8.50
CA LEU A 53 -2.08 6.72 -8.93
C LEU A 53 -2.88 6.12 -7.77
N ILE A 54 -2.31 6.07 -6.57
CA ILE A 54 -3.02 5.62 -5.37
C ILE A 54 -4.20 6.57 -5.07
N ARG A 55 -3.97 7.88 -5.08
CA ARG A 55 -5.04 8.86 -4.83
C ARG A 55 -6.16 8.71 -5.85
N GLN A 56 -5.81 8.63 -7.13
CA GLN A 56 -6.77 8.45 -8.20
C GLN A 56 -7.57 7.13 -8.05
N ALA A 57 -6.90 6.02 -7.72
CA ALA A 57 -7.57 4.74 -7.49
C ALA A 57 -8.56 4.79 -6.32
N ILE A 58 -8.18 5.45 -5.22
CA ILE A 58 -9.04 5.64 -4.05
C ILE A 58 -10.28 6.47 -4.43
N ASP A 59 -10.09 7.56 -5.16
CA ASP A 59 -11.18 8.46 -5.55
C ASP A 59 -12.15 7.81 -6.55
N GLU A 60 -11.67 6.90 -7.39
CA GLU A 60 -12.49 6.23 -8.41
C GLU A 60 -13.18 4.96 -7.89
N GLU A 61 -12.55 4.22 -6.97
CA GLU A 61 -13.02 2.88 -6.59
C GLU A 61 -13.67 2.81 -5.21
N LEU A 62 -13.40 3.78 -4.31
CA LEU A 62 -13.98 3.78 -2.97
C LEU A 62 -15.12 4.79 -2.85
N ALA A 63 -16.04 4.51 -1.92
CA ALA A 63 -17.13 5.44 -1.61
C ALA A 63 -16.57 6.79 -1.13
N PRO A 64 -17.17 7.93 -1.49
CA PRO A 64 -16.64 9.26 -1.18
C PRO A 64 -16.42 9.53 0.31
N ASP A 65 -17.29 9.01 1.17
CA ASP A 65 -17.17 9.11 2.62
C ASP A 65 -15.94 8.36 3.14
N ILE A 66 -15.61 7.21 2.57
CA ILE A 66 -14.38 6.46 2.84
C ILE A 66 -13.17 7.20 2.28
N ALA A 67 -13.21 7.60 1.03
CA ALA A 67 -12.09 8.27 0.34
C ALA A 67 -11.59 9.53 1.08
N THR A 68 -12.49 10.27 1.72
CA THR A 68 -12.16 11.48 2.50
C THR A 68 -11.42 11.19 3.80
N THR A 69 -11.48 9.97 4.34
CA THR A 69 -10.74 9.57 5.55
C THR A 69 -9.33 9.10 5.26
N ILE A 70 -8.97 8.97 3.98
CA ILE A 70 -7.70 8.43 3.52
C ILE A 70 -6.81 9.55 2.96
N GLU A 71 -5.62 9.67 3.53
CA GLU A 71 -4.58 10.56 3.04
C GLU A 71 -3.48 9.76 2.34
N VAL A 72 -2.91 10.29 1.26
CA VAL A 72 -1.77 9.67 0.55
C VAL A 72 -0.57 10.61 0.65
N THR A 73 0.56 10.07 1.09
CA THR A 73 1.81 10.83 1.22
C THR A 73 3.01 10.04 0.73
N THR A 74 4.11 10.70 0.49
CA THR A 74 5.42 10.08 0.25
C THR A 74 6.28 10.25 1.49
N PHE A 75 7.11 9.26 1.79
CA PHE A 75 7.97 9.30 2.96
C PHE A 75 9.30 8.58 2.71
N GLU A 76 10.37 9.16 3.22
CA GLU A 76 11.70 8.55 3.26
C GLU A 76 12.13 8.37 4.72
N GLY A 77 12.46 7.15 5.12
CA GLY A 77 12.87 6.84 6.48
C GLY A 77 12.20 5.59 7.05
N LEU A 78 12.24 5.46 8.37
CA LEU A 78 11.61 4.34 9.07
C LEU A 78 10.11 4.59 9.24
N THR A 79 9.31 3.55 9.00
CA THR A 79 7.86 3.63 9.15
C THR A 79 7.42 4.07 10.55
N VAL A 80 8.15 3.65 11.57
CA VAL A 80 7.87 4.05 12.97
C VAL A 80 8.10 5.54 13.22
N ASP A 81 9.06 6.15 12.53
CA ASP A 81 9.30 7.61 12.65
C ASP A 81 8.16 8.39 12.01
N LEU A 82 7.66 7.92 10.86
CA LEU A 82 6.45 8.49 10.24
C LEU A 82 5.24 8.35 11.16
N ALA A 83 5.04 7.17 11.76
CA ALA A 83 3.93 6.95 12.69
C ALA A 83 3.99 7.94 13.86
N ARG A 84 5.17 8.15 14.47
CA ARG A 84 5.37 9.14 15.52
C ARG A 84 5.10 10.58 15.09
N GLN A 85 5.62 10.98 13.92
CA GLN A 85 5.41 12.32 13.36
C GLN A 85 3.93 12.65 13.15
N LEU A 86 3.15 11.64 12.77
CA LEU A 86 1.72 11.78 12.54
C LEU A 86 0.86 11.55 13.80
N GLY A 87 1.45 11.04 14.89
CA GLY A 87 0.71 10.62 16.08
C GLY A 87 -0.12 9.35 15.85
N ALA A 88 0.28 8.51 14.89
CA ALA A 88 -0.38 7.24 14.62
C ALA A 88 0.02 6.19 15.66
N THR A 89 -0.97 5.43 16.15
CA THR A 89 -0.77 4.34 17.10
C THR A 89 -0.67 2.96 16.43
N SER A 90 -0.92 2.90 15.13
CA SER A 90 -0.98 1.63 14.39
C SER A 90 -0.32 1.72 13.02
N ILE A 91 0.39 0.64 12.67
CA ILE A 91 0.91 0.40 11.32
C ILE A 91 0.09 -0.74 10.72
N VAL A 92 -0.52 -0.50 9.56
CA VAL A 92 -1.28 -1.49 8.79
C VAL A 92 -0.35 -2.24 7.86
N ARG A 93 -0.50 -3.56 7.79
CA ARG A 93 0.21 -4.43 6.85
C ARG A 93 -0.75 -5.43 6.22
N GLY A 94 -0.61 -5.70 4.94
CA GLY A 94 -1.35 -6.75 4.24
C GLY A 94 -0.60 -8.08 4.30
N LEU A 95 -1.31 -9.17 4.58
CA LEU A 95 -0.79 -10.54 4.47
C LEU A 95 -1.52 -11.26 3.34
N ARG A 96 -0.79 -11.81 2.39
CA ARG A 96 -1.34 -12.52 1.22
C ARG A 96 -1.24 -14.03 1.38
N ALA A 97 -0.07 -14.52 1.79
CA ALA A 97 0.21 -15.94 1.93
C ALA A 97 1.10 -16.19 3.15
N LEU A 98 1.20 -17.46 3.57
CA LEU A 98 2.07 -17.87 4.67
C LEU A 98 3.54 -17.49 4.42
N SER A 99 3.98 -17.46 3.17
CA SER A 99 5.36 -17.04 2.81
C SER A 99 5.67 -15.58 3.15
N ASP A 100 4.66 -14.72 3.21
CA ASP A 100 4.84 -13.31 3.61
C ASP A 100 4.94 -13.19 5.14
N PHE A 101 4.32 -14.12 5.89
CA PHE A 101 4.10 -14.00 7.32
C PHE A 101 5.39 -13.88 8.13
N GLU A 102 6.39 -14.71 7.88
CA GLU A 102 7.64 -14.68 8.64
C GLU A 102 8.37 -13.34 8.51
N ASN A 103 8.41 -12.82 7.29
CA ASN A 103 9.04 -11.54 6.99
C ASN A 103 8.28 -10.37 7.64
N GLU A 104 6.96 -10.37 7.52
CA GLU A 104 6.10 -9.35 8.10
C GLU A 104 6.11 -9.39 9.64
N LEU A 105 6.16 -10.59 10.23
CA LEU A 105 6.30 -10.77 11.67
C LEU A 105 7.64 -10.23 12.19
N ALA A 106 8.74 -10.50 11.49
CA ALA A 106 10.04 -9.96 11.84
C ALA A 106 10.04 -8.43 11.80
N ILE A 107 9.44 -7.82 10.77
CA ILE A 107 9.29 -6.37 10.65
C ILE A 107 8.44 -5.82 11.81
N ALA A 108 7.33 -6.47 12.16
CA ALA A 108 6.47 -6.04 13.27
C ALA A 108 7.21 -6.07 14.61
N HIS A 109 7.98 -7.12 14.89
CA HIS A 109 8.80 -7.19 16.09
C HIS A 109 9.88 -6.11 16.14
N MET A 110 10.52 -5.80 15.02
CA MET A 110 11.49 -4.70 14.95
C MET A 110 10.82 -3.35 15.15
N ASN A 111 9.67 -3.11 14.54
CA ASN A 111 8.88 -1.90 14.75
C ASN A 111 8.50 -1.74 16.21
N ARG A 112 8.02 -2.81 16.87
CA ARG A 112 7.66 -2.80 18.29
C ARG A 112 8.87 -2.51 19.19
N LYS A 113 10.05 -3.00 18.84
CA LYS A 113 11.29 -2.71 19.57
C LYS A 113 11.72 -1.25 19.44
N LEU A 114 11.54 -0.67 18.26
CA LEU A 114 11.91 0.73 17.97
C LEU A 114 10.86 1.73 18.48
N ALA A 115 9.58 1.35 18.48
CA ALA A 115 8.45 2.18 18.89
C ALA A 115 7.42 1.32 19.63
N PRO A 116 7.62 1.07 20.94
CA PRO A 116 6.72 0.23 21.75
C PRO A 116 5.27 0.74 21.80
N GLU A 117 5.07 2.01 21.56
CA GLU A 117 3.78 2.70 21.53
C GLU A 117 2.99 2.50 20.21
N VAL A 118 3.63 1.93 19.18
CA VAL A 118 3.02 1.72 17.85
C VAL A 118 2.84 0.23 17.62
N ASP A 119 1.60 -0.21 17.45
CA ASP A 119 1.29 -1.61 17.12
C ASP A 119 1.21 -1.87 15.62
N THR A 120 1.50 -3.11 15.20
CA THR A 120 1.30 -3.55 13.81
C THR A 120 0.03 -4.39 13.71
N ILE A 121 -0.85 -4.02 12.79
CA ILE A 121 -2.13 -4.70 12.54
C ILE A 121 -2.07 -5.32 11.15
N PHE A 122 -2.32 -6.63 11.10
CA PHE A 122 -2.29 -7.39 9.86
C PHE A 122 -3.70 -7.60 9.30
N PHE A 123 -3.86 -7.32 8.01
CA PHE A 123 -5.06 -7.64 7.26
C PHE A 123 -4.77 -8.79 6.31
N MET A 124 -5.46 -9.91 6.47
CA MET A 124 -5.47 -10.95 5.45
C MET A 124 -6.18 -10.42 4.21
N THR A 125 -5.51 -10.44 3.07
CA THR A 125 -6.14 -10.08 1.79
C THR A 125 -7.23 -11.08 1.42
N ARG A 126 -8.23 -10.65 0.66
CA ARG A 126 -9.24 -11.55 0.10
C ARG A 126 -8.57 -12.66 -0.71
N LEU A 127 -9.18 -13.84 -0.74
CA LEU A 127 -8.59 -15.01 -1.40
C LEU A 127 -8.28 -14.77 -2.88
N GLU A 128 -9.14 -14.02 -3.56
CA GLU A 128 -8.98 -13.63 -4.97
C GLU A 128 -7.73 -12.77 -5.22
N HIS A 129 -7.19 -12.12 -4.18
CA HIS A 129 -6.00 -11.29 -4.24
C HIS A 129 -4.76 -11.92 -3.58
N ALA A 130 -4.89 -13.15 -3.07
CA ALA A 130 -3.83 -13.81 -2.28
C ALA A 130 -2.51 -13.99 -3.04
N TYR A 131 -2.56 -14.08 -4.36
CA TYR A 131 -1.38 -14.25 -5.22
C TYR A 131 -0.92 -12.97 -5.91
N LEU A 132 -1.63 -11.86 -5.72
CA LEU A 132 -1.27 -10.60 -6.36
C LEU A 132 -0.05 -9.97 -5.68
N SER A 133 0.94 -9.59 -6.50
CA SER A 133 2.06 -8.76 -6.08
C SER A 133 2.39 -7.72 -7.14
N SER A 134 2.91 -6.58 -6.73
CA SER A 134 3.39 -5.56 -7.67
C SER A 134 4.48 -6.11 -8.60
N GLY A 135 5.34 -7.02 -8.08
CA GLY A 135 6.36 -7.68 -8.88
C GLY A 135 5.78 -8.52 -10.01
N LEU A 136 4.79 -9.37 -9.70
CA LEU A 136 4.10 -10.19 -10.69
C LEU A 136 3.37 -9.33 -11.73
N VAL A 137 2.71 -8.26 -11.30
CA VAL A 137 2.05 -7.31 -12.22
C VAL A 137 3.06 -6.71 -13.20
N ARG A 138 4.21 -6.23 -12.70
CA ARG A 138 5.26 -5.69 -13.57
C ARG A 138 5.81 -6.73 -14.54
N GLU A 139 6.03 -7.94 -14.08
CA GLU A 139 6.53 -9.03 -14.92
C GLU A 139 5.54 -9.31 -16.07
N ILE A 140 4.27 -9.53 -15.76
CA ILE A 140 3.24 -9.80 -16.76
C ILE A 140 3.12 -8.62 -17.76
N ALA A 141 3.06 -7.38 -17.24
CA ALA A 141 2.96 -6.19 -18.08
C ALA A 141 4.18 -6.01 -19.00
N SER A 142 5.40 -6.34 -18.53
CA SER A 142 6.63 -6.22 -19.34
C SER A 142 6.65 -7.16 -20.55
N PHE A 143 5.89 -8.24 -20.50
CA PHE A 143 5.68 -9.16 -21.63
C PHE A 143 4.41 -8.87 -22.43
N GLY A 144 3.75 -7.73 -22.17
CA GLY A 144 2.52 -7.33 -22.87
C GLY A 144 1.26 -8.09 -22.43
N GLY A 145 1.31 -8.77 -21.28
CA GLY A 145 0.15 -9.45 -20.70
C GLY A 145 -0.87 -8.47 -20.12
N ASP A 146 -2.14 -8.83 -20.17
CA ASP A 146 -3.22 -8.05 -19.55
C ASP A 146 -3.21 -8.16 -18.04
N VAL A 147 -3.10 -7.03 -17.37
CA VAL A 147 -3.10 -6.91 -15.89
C VAL A 147 -4.31 -6.15 -15.36
N SER A 148 -5.30 -5.85 -16.20
CA SER A 148 -6.47 -5.04 -15.84
C SER A 148 -7.27 -5.58 -14.66
N ALA A 149 -7.35 -6.92 -14.51
CA ALA A 149 -8.00 -7.57 -13.38
C ALA A 149 -7.17 -7.52 -12.08
N MET A 150 -5.89 -7.14 -12.15
CA MET A 150 -4.94 -7.20 -11.04
C MET A 150 -4.72 -5.83 -10.37
N VAL A 151 -4.97 -4.75 -11.11
CA VAL A 151 -4.70 -3.39 -10.69
C VAL A 151 -5.94 -2.51 -10.78
N PRO A 152 -5.99 -1.38 -10.03
CA PRO A 152 -7.03 -0.37 -10.21
C PRO A 152 -7.10 0.15 -11.64
N ASP A 153 -8.28 0.60 -12.07
CA ASP A 153 -8.52 1.09 -13.42
C ASP A 153 -7.60 2.26 -13.80
N ALA A 154 -7.29 3.13 -12.85
CA ALA A 154 -6.33 4.23 -13.04
C ALA A 154 -4.95 3.72 -13.47
N VAL A 155 -4.48 2.61 -12.87
CA VAL A 155 -3.20 1.97 -13.21
C VAL A 155 -3.29 1.27 -14.57
N ALA A 156 -4.37 0.53 -14.82
CA ALA A 156 -4.59 -0.17 -16.09
C ALA A 156 -4.58 0.82 -17.28
N ARG A 157 -5.25 1.96 -17.14
CA ARG A 157 -5.22 3.03 -18.16
C ARG A 157 -3.83 3.62 -18.36
N GLY A 158 -3.06 3.77 -17.29
CA GLY A 158 -1.67 4.25 -17.37
C GLY A 158 -0.80 3.32 -18.21
N LEU A 159 -0.93 2.01 -17.98
CA LEU A 159 -0.22 0.97 -18.74
C LEU A 159 -0.60 0.95 -20.21
N ALA A 160 -1.91 0.97 -20.51
CA ALA A 160 -2.40 0.97 -21.89
C ALA A 160 -1.94 2.21 -22.67
N ALA A 161 -1.65 3.32 -22.00
CA ALA A 161 -1.12 4.55 -22.60
C ALA A 161 0.42 4.54 -22.81
N GLY A 162 1.08 3.39 -22.62
CA GLY A 162 2.52 3.22 -22.84
C GLY A 162 3.40 3.85 -21.73
N ARG A 163 2.86 4.05 -20.54
CA ARG A 163 3.67 4.42 -19.37
C ARG A 163 4.40 3.18 -18.89
N ASP A 164 5.73 3.26 -18.85
CA ASP A 164 6.56 2.21 -18.28
C ASP A 164 6.25 2.02 -16.79
N LEU A 165 5.91 0.78 -16.42
CA LEU A 165 5.88 0.31 -15.03
C LEU A 165 7.24 -0.24 -14.62
#